data_d8e095e6c3946ae29b2dba86bbdd76ca
#
_entry.id   d8e095e6c3946ae29b2dba86bbdd76ca
#
_cell.length_a   1.000
_cell.length_b   1.000
_cell.length_c   1.000
_cell.angle_alpha   90.00
_cell.angle_beta   90.00
_cell.angle_gamma   90.00
#
_symmetry.space_group_name_H-M   'P 1'
#
loop_
_entity.id
_entity.type
_entity.pdbx_description
1 polymer ?
#
loop_
_entity_poly.entity_id
_entity_poly.type
_entity_poly.pdbx_seq_one_letter_code
_entity_poly.pdbx_strand_id
1 'polypeptide(L)'
;MICEWDDRKNEENIRKHGIDFADVTEVFTHPMLTVLDQRRDYGEDRWIGLGLMKDIVVVVVFVEYEDENRIRIISAQKATRYETRQYAKYLAHRLGTAEEDAGPRH
;
A
#
# COMPACT_ATOMS: atom_id res chain seq x y z
N MET A 1 3.68 15.65 -3.22
CA MET A 1 3.30 14.86 -2.03
C MET A 1 4.50 14.68 -1.14
N ILE A 2 4.29 14.84 0.16
CA ILE A 2 5.35 14.71 1.16
C ILE A 2 5.13 13.42 1.92
N CYS A 3 6.15 12.56 1.96
CA CYS A 3 6.12 11.35 2.76
C CYS A 3 7.02 11.53 3.97
N GLU A 4 6.52 11.14 5.12
CA GLU A 4 7.28 11.26 6.36
C GLU A 4 7.09 10.00 7.20
N TRP A 5 7.92 9.83 8.21
CA TRP A 5 7.85 8.69 9.11
C TRP A 5 8.71 8.94 10.34
N ASP A 6 8.51 8.11 11.33
CA ASP A 6 9.33 8.09 12.53
C ASP A 6 10.56 7.24 12.26
N ASP A 7 11.75 7.79 12.45
CA ASP A 7 13.01 7.10 12.15
C ASP A 7 13.17 5.80 12.93
N ARG A 8 12.72 5.77 14.17
CA ARG A 8 12.82 4.59 15.00
C ARG A 8 11.93 3.47 14.45
N LYS A 9 10.73 3.84 14.01
CA LYS A 9 9.83 2.86 13.38
C LYS A 9 10.42 2.33 12.09
N ASN A 10 11.10 3.18 11.33
CA ASN A 10 11.74 2.74 10.10
C ASN A 10 12.86 1.76 10.39
N GLU A 11 13.70 2.04 11.38
CA GLU A 11 14.77 1.13 11.78
C GLU A 11 14.20 -0.23 12.19
N GLU A 12 13.12 -0.21 12.94
CA GLU A 12 12.44 -1.41 13.38
C GLU A 12 11.87 -2.18 12.18
N ASN A 13 11.29 -1.45 11.24
CA ASN A 13 10.70 -2.07 10.05
C ASN A 13 11.77 -2.73 9.18
N ILE A 14 12.92 -2.09 9.03
CA ILE A 14 14.04 -2.67 8.29
C ILE A 14 14.49 -3.97 8.96
N ARG A 15 14.60 -3.95 10.29
CA ARG A 15 15.05 -5.12 11.03
C ARG A 15 14.06 -6.27 10.91
N LYS A 16 12.76 -5.99 10.97
CA LYS A 16 11.73 -7.03 10.95
C LYS A 16 11.38 -7.51 9.55
N HIS A 17 11.36 -6.62 8.59
CA HIS A 17 10.82 -6.90 7.25
C HIS A 17 11.80 -6.65 6.12
N GLY A 18 12.96 -6.06 6.41
CA GLY A 18 13.95 -5.79 5.38
C GLY A 18 13.56 -4.68 4.43
N ILE A 19 12.61 -3.83 4.80
CA ILE A 19 12.09 -2.78 3.92
C ILE A 19 12.31 -1.42 4.57
N ASP A 20 12.95 -0.51 3.81
CA ASP A 20 13.21 0.85 4.22
C ASP A 20 12.05 1.72 3.73
N PHE A 21 11.51 2.56 4.60
CA PHE A 21 10.39 3.45 4.25
C PHE A 21 10.76 4.40 3.11
N ALA A 22 12.02 4.73 2.96
CA ALA A 22 12.46 5.56 1.83
C ALA A 22 12.12 4.91 0.49
N ASP A 23 12.21 3.58 0.41
CA ASP A 23 11.84 2.85 -0.81
C ASP A 23 10.33 2.72 -0.96
N VAL A 24 9.62 2.74 0.15
CA VAL A 24 8.16 2.57 0.15
C VAL A 24 7.46 3.75 -0.51
N THR A 25 8.09 4.92 -0.54
CA THR A 25 7.46 6.11 -1.15
C THR A 25 7.04 5.87 -2.59
N GLU A 26 7.69 4.94 -3.28
CA GLU A 26 7.36 4.60 -4.66
C GLU A 26 5.90 4.12 -4.80
N VAL A 27 5.35 3.43 -3.78
CA VAL A 27 4.00 2.86 -3.90
C VAL A 27 2.94 3.93 -4.14
N PHE A 28 3.20 5.16 -3.70
CA PHE A 28 2.24 6.25 -3.84
C PHE A 28 2.25 6.87 -5.24
N THR A 29 3.16 6.43 -6.11
CA THR A 29 3.22 6.87 -7.50
C THR A 29 2.51 5.89 -8.44
N HIS A 30 2.01 4.78 -7.92
CA HIS A 30 1.29 3.75 -8.67
C HIS A 30 -0.10 3.56 -8.09
N PRO A 31 -1.01 2.89 -8.81
CA PRO A 31 -2.31 2.56 -8.23
C PRO A 31 -2.15 1.70 -6.98
N MET A 32 -2.95 1.98 -5.97
CA MET A 32 -2.94 1.24 -4.71
C MET A 32 -4.34 0.72 -4.42
N LEU A 33 -4.40 -0.49 -3.91
CA LEU A 33 -5.64 -1.06 -3.40
C LEU A 33 -5.66 -0.81 -1.89
N THR A 34 -6.56 0.05 -1.42
CA THR A 34 -6.55 0.49 -0.03
C THR A 34 -7.85 0.18 0.69
N VAL A 35 -7.75 -0.13 1.97
CA VAL A 35 -8.89 -0.28 2.86
C VAL A 35 -8.57 0.43 4.17
N LEU A 36 -9.61 0.87 4.87
CA LEU A 36 -9.45 1.49 6.18
C LEU A 36 -9.03 0.41 7.19
N ASP A 37 -8.04 0.72 8.01
CA ASP A 37 -7.58 -0.21 9.04
C ASP A 37 -8.48 -0.10 10.27
N GLN A 38 -9.34 -1.08 10.44
CA GLN A 38 -10.32 -1.10 11.52
C GLN A 38 -9.98 -2.11 12.62
N ARG A 39 -8.73 -2.60 12.64
CA ARG A 39 -8.31 -3.61 13.60
C ARG A 39 -8.32 -3.11 15.03
N ARG A 40 -8.15 -1.80 15.25
CA ARG A 40 -8.26 -1.18 16.56
C ARG A 40 -8.51 0.31 16.39
N ASP A 41 -8.83 0.97 17.50
CA ASP A 41 -8.99 2.42 17.52
C ASP A 41 -7.63 3.05 17.74
N TYR A 42 -7.10 3.73 16.73
CA TYR A 42 -5.79 4.37 16.80
C TYR A 42 -5.88 5.87 17.13
N GLY A 43 -7.11 6.38 17.28
CA GLY A 43 -7.32 7.82 17.44
C GLY A 43 -7.13 8.60 16.14
N GLU A 44 -6.92 7.92 15.04
CA GLU A 44 -6.75 8.51 13.71
C GLU A 44 -7.06 7.43 12.68
N ASP A 45 -7.44 7.85 11.47
CA ASP A 45 -7.71 6.91 10.40
C ASP A 45 -6.40 6.42 9.80
N ARG A 46 -6.20 5.12 9.82
CA ARG A 46 -5.06 4.46 9.19
C ARG A 46 -5.55 3.63 8.02
N TRP A 47 -4.76 3.62 6.96
CA TRP A 47 -5.07 2.87 5.75
C TRP A 47 -4.10 1.71 5.60
N ILE A 48 -4.62 0.60 5.07
CA ILE A 48 -3.79 -0.54 4.67
C ILE A 48 -3.84 -0.55 3.16
N GLY A 49 -2.69 -0.47 2.50
CA GLY A 49 -2.62 -0.44 1.05
C GLY A 49 -1.71 -1.52 0.49
N LEU A 50 -2.14 -2.10 -0.63
CA LEU A 50 -1.27 -2.93 -1.45
C LEU A 50 -0.74 -2.07 -2.56
N GLY A 51 0.58 -2.04 -2.73
CA GLY A 51 1.21 -1.22 -3.76
C GLY A 51 2.47 -1.85 -4.28
N LEU A 52 2.99 -1.29 -5.37
CA LEU A 52 4.16 -1.81 -6.05
C LEU A 52 5.40 -1.00 -5.68
N MET A 53 6.46 -1.68 -5.29
CA MET A 53 7.74 -1.10 -4.93
C MET A 53 8.82 -2.01 -5.51
N LYS A 54 9.66 -1.48 -6.41
CA LYS A 54 10.78 -2.24 -7.00
C LYS A 54 10.35 -3.62 -7.51
N ASP A 55 9.24 -3.65 -8.23
CA ASP A 55 8.69 -4.87 -8.83
C ASP A 55 8.16 -5.90 -7.84
N ILE A 56 8.03 -5.54 -6.56
CA ILE A 56 7.37 -6.41 -5.58
C ILE A 56 6.15 -5.70 -5.02
N VAL A 57 5.17 -6.49 -4.60
CA VAL A 57 3.98 -5.96 -3.96
C VAL A 57 4.23 -5.91 -2.46
N VAL A 58 3.93 -4.76 -1.85
CA VAL A 58 4.10 -4.57 -0.41
C VAL A 58 2.78 -4.14 0.20
N VAL A 59 2.62 -4.44 1.49
CA VAL A 59 1.50 -3.99 2.31
C VAL A 59 2.01 -2.82 3.13
N VAL A 60 1.39 -1.67 2.97
CA VAL A 60 1.81 -0.44 3.66
C VAL A 60 0.67 0.04 4.54
N VAL A 61 0.99 0.38 5.79
CA VAL A 61 0.04 1.04 6.69
C VAL A 61 0.47 2.49 6.78
N PHE A 62 -0.48 3.41 6.57
CA PHE A 62 -0.16 4.83 6.52
C PHE A 62 -1.34 5.69 6.94
N VAL A 63 -1.04 6.94 7.27
CA VAL A 63 -2.04 7.98 7.55
C VAL A 63 -1.91 9.04 6.45
N GLU A 64 -3.04 9.49 5.96
CA GLU A 64 -3.07 10.52 4.92
C GLU A 64 -3.61 11.83 5.49
N TYR A 65 -2.87 12.91 5.28
CA TYR A 65 -3.29 14.26 5.66
C TYR A 65 -3.57 15.03 4.38
N GLU A 66 -4.79 14.88 3.87
CA GLU A 66 -5.15 15.38 2.54
C GLU A 66 -4.94 16.88 2.39
N ASP A 67 -5.32 17.65 3.41
CA ASP A 67 -5.20 19.10 3.37
C ASP A 67 -3.76 19.58 3.28
N GLU A 68 -2.81 18.74 3.70
CA GLU A 68 -1.40 19.07 3.70
C GLU A 68 -0.63 18.35 2.60
N ASN A 69 -1.33 17.54 1.78
CA ASN A 69 -0.70 16.72 0.75
C ASN A 69 0.47 15.93 1.34
N ARG A 70 0.23 15.29 2.49
CA ARG A 70 1.26 14.65 3.29
C ARG A 70 0.79 13.26 3.71
N ILE A 71 1.73 12.32 3.72
CA ILE A 71 1.48 10.94 4.15
C ILE A 71 2.52 10.56 5.19
N ARG A 72 2.05 9.92 6.27
CA ARG A 72 2.95 9.35 7.27
C ARG A 72 2.91 7.83 7.17
N ILE A 73 4.07 7.24 6.89
CA ILE A 73 4.21 5.79 6.77
C ILE A 73 4.39 5.19 8.15
N ILE A 74 3.61 4.14 8.46
CA ILE A 74 3.63 3.49 9.78
C ILE A 74 4.38 2.17 9.73
N SER A 75 4.12 1.34 8.70
CA SER A 75 4.79 0.05 8.55
C SER A 75 4.69 -0.41 7.10
N ALA A 76 5.59 -1.31 6.73
CA ALA A 76 5.58 -1.89 5.38
C ALA A 76 6.18 -3.28 5.43
N GLN A 77 5.54 -4.23 4.77
CA GLN A 77 6.03 -5.60 4.68
C GLN A 77 5.70 -6.18 3.31
N LYS A 78 6.43 -7.20 2.92
CA LYS A 78 6.18 -7.86 1.65
C LYS A 78 4.80 -8.51 1.69
N ALA A 79 4.07 -8.38 0.59
CA ALA A 79 2.74 -8.98 0.47
C ALA A 79 2.85 -10.50 0.42
N THR A 80 1.83 -11.18 0.93
CA THR A 80 1.71 -12.62 0.79
C THR A 80 1.37 -12.95 -0.66
N ARG A 81 1.43 -14.24 -1.02
CA ARG A 81 1.05 -14.68 -2.35
C ARG A 81 -0.41 -14.32 -2.64
N TYR A 82 -1.27 -14.50 -1.66
CA TYR A 82 -2.69 -14.15 -1.79
C TYR A 82 -2.87 -12.66 -2.07
N GLU A 83 -2.20 -11.82 -1.26
CA GLU A 83 -2.29 -10.38 -1.41
C GLU A 83 -1.74 -9.92 -2.76
N THR A 84 -0.65 -10.54 -3.20
CA THR A 84 -0.07 -10.22 -4.50
C THR A 84 -1.06 -10.50 -5.62
N ARG A 85 -1.80 -11.62 -5.53
CA ARG A 85 -2.84 -11.95 -6.52
C ARG A 85 -3.99 -10.96 -6.46
N GLN A 86 -4.37 -10.52 -5.27
CA GLN A 86 -5.41 -9.51 -5.12
C GLN A 86 -5.01 -8.20 -5.81
N TYR A 87 -3.76 -7.80 -5.63
CA TYR A 87 -3.27 -6.58 -6.27
C TYR A 87 -3.26 -6.73 -7.79
N ALA A 88 -2.83 -7.88 -8.31
CA ALA A 88 -2.82 -8.15 -9.74
C ALA A 88 -4.23 -8.07 -10.34
N LYS A 89 -5.22 -8.63 -9.63
CA LYS A 89 -6.61 -8.56 -10.06
C LYS A 89 -7.11 -7.11 -10.08
N TYR A 90 -6.76 -6.37 -9.05
CA TYR A 90 -7.14 -4.96 -8.95
C TYR A 90 -6.57 -4.17 -10.13
N LEU A 91 -5.28 -4.38 -10.45
CA LEU A 91 -4.65 -3.70 -11.57
C LEU A 91 -5.31 -4.06 -12.89
N ALA A 92 -5.56 -5.33 -13.12
CA ALA A 92 -6.20 -5.80 -14.34
C ALA A 92 -7.57 -5.16 -14.51
N HIS A 93 -8.33 -5.08 -13.42
CA HIS A 93 -9.66 -4.47 -13.45
C HIS A 93 -9.57 -2.97 -13.75
N ARG A 94 -8.62 -2.28 -13.10
CA ARG A 94 -8.42 -0.85 -13.34
C ARG A 94 -8.03 -0.53 -14.78
N LEU A 95 -7.26 -1.43 -15.39
CA LEU A 95 -6.80 -1.25 -16.77
C LEU A 95 -7.81 -1.75 -17.79
N GLY A 96 -8.93 -2.30 -17.33
CA GLY A 96 -9.98 -2.76 -18.23
C GLY A 96 -9.79 -4.14 -18.80
N THR A 97 -8.71 -4.84 -18.45
CA THR A 97 -8.47 -6.16 -19.00
C THR A 97 -9.38 -7.22 -18.41
N ALA A 98 -9.77 -7.07 -17.16
CA ALA A 98 -10.64 -8.04 -16.51
C ALA A 98 -12.07 -7.99 -17.03
N GLU A 99 -12.52 -6.81 -17.40
CA GLU A 99 -13.88 -6.66 -17.93
C GLU A 99 -14.05 -7.37 -19.22
N GLU A 100 -13.01 -7.47 -20.02
CA GLU A 100 -13.10 -8.13 -21.30
C GLU A 100 -13.40 -9.60 -21.12
N ASP A 101 -12.89 -10.18 -20.06
CA ASP A 101 -13.16 -11.56 -19.75
C ASP A 101 -14.56 -11.71 -19.22
N ALA A 102 -14.94 -10.77 -18.42
CA ALA A 102 -16.26 -10.79 -17.85
C ALA A 102 -17.28 -10.59 -18.93
N GLY A 103 -16.80 -9.92 -19.83
CA GLY A 103 -17.65 -9.61 -20.88
C GLY A 103 -18.31 -10.72 -21.43
N PRO A 104 -18.36 -10.89 -21.31
CA PRO A 104 -19.06 -11.27 -21.58
C PRO A 104 -19.61 -11.79 -21.39
N ARG A 105 -19.41 -11.45 -21.13
CA ARG A 105 -19.59 -11.74 -20.89
C ARG A 105 -20.29 -12.35 -20.91
N HIS A 106 -20.20 -12.38 -20.83
CA HIS A 106 -20.56 -12.81 -20.77
C HIS A 106 -20.88 -12.99 -20.62
#